data_7b31fee82b314515ff51d35d3a3cb1b9
#
_entry.id   7b31fee82b314515ff51d35d3a3cb1b9
#
_cell.length_a   1.000
_cell.length_b   1.000
_cell.length_c   1.000
_cell.angle_alpha   90.00
_cell.angle_beta   90.00
_cell.angle_gamma   90.00
#
_symmetry.space_group_name_H-M   'P 1'
#
loop_
_entity.id
_entity.type
_entity.pdbx_description
1 polymer ?
#
loop_
_entity_poly.entity_id
_entity_poly.type
_entity_poly.pdbx_seq_one_letter_code
_entity_poly.pdbx_strand_id
1 'polypeptide(L)'
;VFEEMGFFYVGSVDGHNFDHLLPVLENVKNSKHQGPFLIHAVTQKGKGYKFAEDSKDRYHGVTKFNVETGEQTKSKSNIPSYTQVFGETLTKHAERDSKIVTITAAMPSGTGVNIFQNKFPKRTFDVGIAEQHAVTFAAGLATEGYKPFAAIYSTFLQRAYDQVVHDVAIQKLPVRFAIDRAGLVGADGPTHAGAFDIIYLSTLPNFIVMAASDEAELVRMVNTSVHINDRPSAFRYPRGNGFGLDLPGIDETLEIGKGRVIQEGSTVCILNFGARLD
;
A
#
# COMPACT_ATOMS: atom_id res chain seq x y z
N VAL A 1 -19.57 -11.43 24.28
CA VAL A 1 -18.80 -10.22 23.90
C VAL A 1 -19.70 -9.21 23.21
N PHE A 2 -20.28 -9.49 22.04
CA PHE A 2 -21.09 -8.50 21.32
C PHE A 2 -22.37 -8.11 22.05
N GLU A 3 -23.02 -9.06 22.70
CA GLU A 3 -24.22 -8.80 23.53
C GLU A 3 -23.90 -7.92 24.74
N GLU A 4 -22.76 -8.11 25.37
CA GLU A 4 -22.25 -7.26 26.45
C GLU A 4 -21.97 -5.82 26.00
N MET A 5 -21.72 -5.64 24.69
CA MET A 5 -21.56 -4.32 24.05
C MET A 5 -22.90 -3.70 23.61
N GLY A 6 -24.03 -4.36 23.91
CA GLY A 6 -25.36 -3.87 23.57
C GLY A 6 -25.88 -4.25 22.19
N PHE A 7 -25.20 -5.15 21.48
CA PHE A 7 -25.72 -5.68 20.22
C PHE A 7 -26.68 -6.84 20.47
N PHE A 8 -27.75 -6.92 19.68
CA PHE A 8 -28.53 -8.15 19.57
C PHE A 8 -27.81 -9.06 18.56
N TYR A 9 -27.21 -10.13 19.06
CA TYR A 9 -26.43 -11.05 18.20
C TYR A 9 -27.33 -12.10 17.55
N VAL A 10 -27.24 -12.24 16.24
CA VAL A 10 -27.95 -13.22 15.42
C VAL A 10 -26.97 -14.05 14.60
N GLY A 11 -26.91 -15.32 14.85
CA GLY A 11 -26.04 -16.23 14.08
C GLY A 11 -25.34 -17.29 14.93
N SER A 12 -24.45 -18.09 14.37
CA SER A 12 -23.94 -17.99 12.98
C SER A 12 -24.94 -18.58 11.96
N VAL A 13 -25.10 -17.91 10.82
CA VAL A 13 -25.99 -18.36 9.73
C VAL A 13 -25.14 -18.67 8.50
N ASP A 14 -25.45 -19.73 7.76
CA ASP A 14 -24.81 -20.01 6.46
C ASP A 14 -25.24 -18.92 5.45
N GLY A 15 -24.33 -18.00 5.13
CA GLY A 15 -24.56 -16.90 4.20
C GLY A 15 -24.67 -17.32 2.71
N HIS A 16 -24.39 -18.59 2.39
CA HIS A 16 -24.62 -19.16 1.06
C HIS A 16 -25.95 -19.88 0.92
N ASN A 17 -26.68 -20.08 2.02
CA ASN A 17 -28.01 -20.70 2.02
C ASN A 17 -29.08 -19.63 2.22
N PHE A 18 -29.73 -19.25 1.10
CA PHE A 18 -30.78 -18.23 1.14
C PHE A 18 -32.05 -18.67 1.89
N ASP A 19 -32.32 -19.99 1.93
CA ASP A 19 -33.47 -20.51 2.69
C ASP A 19 -33.30 -20.29 4.20
N HIS A 20 -32.05 -20.19 4.68
CA HIS A 20 -31.74 -19.87 6.06
C HIS A 20 -31.57 -18.35 6.27
N LEU A 21 -30.86 -17.68 5.35
CA LEU A 21 -30.51 -16.28 5.51
C LEU A 21 -31.72 -15.34 5.41
N LEU A 22 -32.60 -15.54 4.41
CA LEU A 22 -33.74 -14.66 4.18
C LEU A 22 -34.72 -14.60 5.37
N PRO A 23 -35.15 -15.72 5.97
CA PRO A 23 -35.99 -15.66 7.15
C PRO A 23 -35.34 -14.95 8.35
N VAL A 24 -34.02 -15.09 8.50
CA VAL A 24 -33.28 -14.36 9.56
C VAL A 24 -33.35 -12.86 9.32
N LEU A 25 -33.11 -12.40 8.09
CA LEU A 25 -33.18 -10.99 7.72
C LEU A 25 -34.60 -10.43 7.89
N GLU A 26 -35.63 -11.19 7.53
CA GLU A 26 -37.03 -10.82 7.73
C GLU A 26 -37.38 -10.70 9.23
N ASN A 27 -36.93 -11.64 10.04
CA ASN A 27 -37.14 -11.60 11.49
C ASN A 27 -36.46 -10.39 12.12
N VAL A 28 -35.22 -10.07 11.70
CA VAL A 28 -34.51 -8.86 12.16
C VAL A 28 -35.26 -7.60 11.76
N LYS A 29 -35.71 -7.51 10.48
CA LYS A 29 -36.47 -6.38 9.96
C LYS A 29 -37.78 -6.13 10.75
N ASN A 30 -38.44 -7.19 11.14
CA ASN A 30 -39.74 -7.13 11.85
C ASN A 30 -39.60 -7.12 13.38
N SER A 31 -38.38 -7.16 13.89
CA SER A 31 -38.11 -7.15 15.32
C SER A 31 -38.52 -5.83 15.96
N LYS A 32 -39.03 -5.90 17.20
CA LYS A 32 -39.33 -4.73 18.02
C LYS A 32 -38.13 -4.31 18.90
N HIS A 33 -37.01 -4.99 18.80
CA HIS A 33 -35.81 -4.66 19.53
C HIS A 33 -35.29 -3.27 19.18
N GLN A 34 -35.01 -2.45 20.19
CA GLN A 34 -34.57 -1.05 20.05
C GLN A 34 -33.04 -0.96 20.23
N GLY A 35 -32.27 -1.57 19.37
CA GLY A 35 -30.82 -1.55 19.47
C GLY A 35 -30.17 -2.05 18.18
N PRO A 36 -28.84 -2.00 18.13
CA PRO A 36 -28.11 -2.49 16.98
C PRO A 36 -28.17 -4.03 16.90
N PHE A 37 -28.30 -4.55 15.68
CA PHE A 37 -28.19 -5.97 15.39
C PHE A 37 -26.81 -6.28 14.81
N LEU A 38 -26.22 -7.38 15.26
CA LEU A 38 -25.03 -7.97 14.64
C LEU A 38 -25.43 -9.31 14.03
N ILE A 39 -25.56 -9.35 12.70
CA ILE A 39 -25.87 -10.57 11.96
C ILE A 39 -24.57 -11.23 11.52
N HIS A 40 -24.29 -12.41 12.07
CA HIS A 40 -23.08 -13.16 11.75
C HIS A 40 -23.38 -14.19 10.62
N ALA A 41 -23.18 -13.79 9.37
CA ALA A 41 -23.25 -14.66 8.22
C ALA A 41 -21.87 -15.26 7.92
N VAL A 42 -21.77 -16.59 7.93
CA VAL A 42 -20.55 -17.31 7.59
C VAL A 42 -20.54 -17.56 6.09
N THR A 43 -19.50 -17.11 5.42
CA THR A 43 -19.33 -17.26 3.97
C THR A 43 -17.94 -17.78 3.63
N GLN A 44 -17.83 -18.38 2.45
CA GLN A 44 -16.59 -18.77 1.83
C GLN A 44 -16.39 -17.93 0.56
N LYS A 45 -15.31 -17.16 0.50
CA LYS A 45 -15.00 -16.34 -0.66
C LYS A 45 -14.84 -17.20 -1.93
N GLY A 46 -15.48 -16.76 -3.02
CA GLY A 46 -15.44 -17.47 -4.31
C GLY A 46 -16.35 -18.69 -4.42
N LYS A 47 -17.11 -19.05 -3.37
CA LYS A 47 -17.99 -20.22 -3.37
C LYS A 47 -19.01 -20.17 -4.48
N GLY A 48 -19.21 -21.31 -5.15
CA GLY A 48 -20.12 -21.47 -6.28
C GLY A 48 -19.46 -21.29 -7.65
N TYR A 49 -18.17 -20.89 -7.68
CA TYR A 49 -17.41 -20.80 -8.92
C TYR A 49 -16.05 -21.51 -8.74
N LYS A 50 -15.93 -22.70 -9.32
CA LYS A 50 -14.80 -23.61 -9.09
C LYS A 50 -13.43 -22.95 -9.31
N PHE A 51 -13.26 -22.16 -10.38
CA PHE A 51 -12.00 -21.49 -10.66
C PHE A 51 -11.62 -20.44 -9.59
N ALA A 52 -12.62 -19.80 -8.98
CA ALA A 52 -12.36 -18.92 -7.83
C ALA A 52 -12.03 -19.72 -6.57
N GLU A 53 -12.73 -20.83 -6.33
CA GLU A 53 -12.47 -21.69 -5.17
C GLU A 53 -11.08 -22.32 -5.19
N ASP A 54 -10.58 -22.67 -6.36
CA ASP A 54 -9.25 -23.26 -6.56
C ASP A 54 -8.13 -22.22 -6.61
N SER A 55 -8.46 -20.95 -6.82
CA SER A 55 -7.48 -19.87 -6.93
C SER A 55 -6.99 -19.42 -5.55
N LYS A 56 -5.69 -19.09 -5.45
CA LYS A 56 -5.06 -18.62 -4.20
C LYS A 56 -5.67 -17.33 -3.66
N ASP A 57 -6.04 -16.41 -4.56
CA ASP A 57 -6.64 -15.12 -4.21
C ASP A 57 -8.18 -15.16 -4.18
N ARG A 58 -8.78 -16.33 -4.47
CA ARG A 58 -10.23 -16.51 -4.51
C ARG A 58 -10.95 -15.49 -5.41
N TYR A 59 -10.28 -15.06 -6.47
CA TYR A 59 -10.74 -13.99 -7.38
C TYR A 59 -11.04 -12.67 -6.66
N HIS A 60 -10.27 -12.36 -5.63
CA HIS A 60 -10.36 -11.06 -4.96
C HIS A 60 -9.80 -9.95 -5.86
N GLY A 61 -10.64 -9.00 -6.28
CA GLY A 61 -10.22 -7.93 -7.20
C GLY A 61 -9.84 -8.45 -8.59
N VAL A 62 -10.54 -9.45 -9.08
CA VAL A 62 -10.28 -10.10 -10.37
C VAL A 62 -10.46 -9.13 -11.55
N THR A 63 -9.60 -9.27 -12.56
CA THR A 63 -9.76 -8.60 -13.85
C THR A 63 -10.81 -9.31 -14.71
N LYS A 64 -11.12 -8.76 -15.91
CA LYS A 64 -12.02 -9.43 -16.85
C LYS A 64 -11.52 -10.85 -17.15
N PHE A 65 -12.41 -11.83 -17.07
CA PHE A 65 -12.09 -13.24 -17.26
C PHE A 65 -13.14 -13.96 -18.09
N ASN A 66 -12.79 -15.08 -18.69
CA ASN A 66 -13.70 -15.99 -19.36
C ASN A 66 -14.39 -16.85 -18.30
N VAL A 67 -15.74 -16.82 -18.26
CA VAL A 67 -16.54 -17.54 -17.26
C VAL A 67 -16.45 -19.07 -17.40
N GLU A 68 -16.29 -19.58 -18.64
CA GLU A 68 -16.24 -21.00 -18.90
C GLU A 68 -14.87 -21.62 -18.55
N THR A 69 -13.77 -20.89 -18.79
CA THR A 69 -12.40 -21.39 -18.60
C THR A 69 -11.73 -20.85 -17.35
N GLY A 70 -12.26 -19.78 -16.73
CA GLY A 70 -11.62 -19.09 -15.62
C GLY A 70 -10.39 -18.26 -16.02
N GLU A 71 -10.03 -18.22 -17.31
CA GLU A 71 -8.86 -17.50 -17.77
C GLU A 71 -9.04 -15.98 -17.65
N GLN A 72 -8.13 -15.35 -16.92
CA GLN A 72 -8.11 -13.90 -16.72
C GLN A 72 -7.37 -13.20 -17.87
N THR A 73 -8.00 -12.18 -18.44
CA THR A 73 -7.37 -11.33 -19.44
C THR A 73 -6.45 -10.34 -18.72
N LYS A 74 -5.18 -10.71 -18.56
CA LYS A 74 -4.17 -9.77 -18.10
C LYS A 74 -3.59 -9.04 -19.30
N SER A 75 -3.65 -7.72 -19.33
CA SER A 75 -2.91 -6.95 -20.33
C SER A 75 -1.41 -7.19 -20.09
N LYS A 76 -0.75 -7.83 -21.04
CA LYS A 76 0.70 -8.00 -21.00
C LYS A 76 1.32 -6.67 -21.43
N SER A 77 1.73 -5.85 -20.49
CA SER A 77 2.63 -4.73 -20.77
C SER A 77 4.07 -5.24 -20.64
N ASN A 78 4.91 -4.91 -21.58
CA ASN A 78 6.36 -5.14 -21.49
C ASN A 78 7.03 -4.08 -20.58
N ILE A 79 6.29 -3.04 -20.20
CA ILE A 79 6.76 -1.97 -19.34
C ILE A 79 6.38 -2.32 -17.90
N PRO A 80 7.33 -2.34 -16.95
CA PRO A 80 7.05 -2.66 -15.56
C PRO A 80 6.17 -1.60 -14.91
N SER A 81 5.35 -2.00 -13.96
CA SER A 81 4.62 -1.05 -13.10
C SER A 81 5.56 -0.42 -12.09
N TYR A 82 5.22 0.77 -11.60
CA TYR A 82 5.95 1.41 -10.49
C TYR A 82 6.05 0.52 -9.27
N THR A 83 4.97 -0.17 -8.92
CA THR A 83 4.92 -1.17 -7.84
C THR A 83 5.95 -2.28 -8.02
N GLN A 84 6.10 -2.79 -9.26
CA GLN A 84 7.10 -3.81 -9.59
C GLN A 84 8.52 -3.24 -9.49
N VAL A 85 8.76 -2.06 -10.05
CA VAL A 85 10.06 -1.36 -9.99
C VAL A 85 10.51 -1.16 -8.54
N PHE A 86 9.60 -0.71 -7.66
CA PHE A 86 9.88 -0.59 -6.24
C PHE A 86 10.27 -1.94 -5.61
N GLY A 87 9.43 -2.96 -5.77
CA GLY A 87 9.66 -4.28 -5.17
C GLY A 87 10.97 -4.94 -5.62
N GLU A 88 11.29 -4.86 -6.91
CA GLU A 88 12.53 -5.40 -7.48
C GLU A 88 13.77 -4.62 -7.00
N THR A 89 13.71 -3.29 -6.99
CA THR A 89 14.81 -2.43 -6.54
C THR A 89 15.13 -2.66 -5.07
N LEU A 90 14.09 -2.68 -4.22
CA LEU A 90 14.28 -2.92 -2.80
C LEU A 90 14.83 -4.34 -2.52
N THR A 91 14.39 -5.33 -3.29
CA THR A 91 14.89 -6.70 -3.18
C THR A 91 16.38 -6.78 -3.50
N LYS A 92 16.85 -6.08 -4.53
CA LYS A 92 18.29 -5.99 -4.87
C LYS A 92 19.10 -5.36 -3.74
N HIS A 93 18.63 -4.30 -3.11
CA HIS A 93 19.28 -3.72 -1.94
C HIS A 93 19.36 -4.69 -0.75
N ALA A 94 18.26 -5.43 -0.52
CA ALA A 94 18.21 -6.38 0.60
C ALA A 94 19.11 -7.61 0.42
N GLU A 95 19.59 -7.88 -0.79
CA GLU A 95 20.64 -8.86 -1.05
C GLU A 95 22.00 -8.42 -0.48
N ARG A 96 22.24 -7.10 -0.46
CA ARG A 96 23.48 -6.48 0.02
C ARG A 96 23.40 -6.06 1.49
N ASP A 97 22.18 -5.81 2.00
CA ASP A 97 21.97 -5.32 3.36
C ASP A 97 20.86 -6.13 4.08
N SER A 98 21.28 -6.93 5.05
CA SER A 98 20.38 -7.77 5.84
C SER A 98 19.51 -6.99 6.83
N LYS A 99 19.79 -5.71 7.07
CA LYS A 99 19.00 -4.84 7.94
C LYS A 99 17.72 -4.33 7.28
N ILE A 100 17.59 -4.42 5.95
CA ILE A 100 16.39 -4.01 5.23
C ILE A 100 15.26 -5.00 5.51
N VAL A 101 14.13 -4.47 5.97
CA VAL A 101 12.89 -5.20 6.24
C VAL A 101 11.70 -4.45 5.63
N THR A 102 10.65 -5.17 5.30
CA THR A 102 9.43 -4.57 4.73
C THR A 102 8.22 -4.82 5.63
N ILE A 103 7.36 -3.82 5.70
CA ILE A 103 6.10 -3.87 6.44
C ILE A 103 5.00 -3.39 5.50
N THR A 104 3.87 -4.09 5.49
CA THR A 104 2.66 -3.67 4.77
C THR A 104 1.42 -3.97 5.59
N ALA A 105 0.30 -3.33 5.25
CA ALA A 105 -0.98 -3.49 5.93
C ALA A 105 -2.01 -4.15 5.00
N ALA A 106 -1.96 -5.48 4.87
CA ALA A 106 -2.81 -6.31 4.02
C ALA A 106 -2.71 -6.01 2.51
N MET A 107 -1.58 -5.45 2.05
CA MET A 107 -1.38 -5.03 0.65
C MET A 107 -0.09 -5.58 0.01
N PRO A 108 0.33 -6.84 0.25
CA PRO A 108 1.65 -7.29 -0.21
C PRO A 108 1.79 -7.24 -1.73
N SER A 109 0.80 -7.68 -2.50
CA SER A 109 0.83 -7.64 -3.97
C SER A 109 0.61 -6.23 -4.52
N GLY A 110 -0.23 -5.45 -3.86
CA GLY A 110 -0.56 -4.09 -4.28
C GLY A 110 0.59 -3.09 -4.09
N THR A 111 1.49 -3.36 -3.17
CA THR A 111 2.67 -2.52 -2.89
C THR A 111 3.98 -3.10 -3.42
N GLY A 112 3.96 -4.29 -4.08
CA GLY A 112 5.17 -4.95 -4.55
C GLY A 112 5.99 -5.66 -3.45
N VAL A 113 5.54 -5.62 -2.20
CA VAL A 113 6.19 -6.32 -1.08
C VAL A 113 6.22 -7.83 -1.27
N ASN A 114 5.27 -8.40 -2.01
CA ASN A 114 5.26 -9.82 -2.38
C ASN A 114 6.52 -10.24 -3.15
N ILE A 115 7.14 -9.35 -3.94
CA ILE A 115 8.39 -9.61 -4.67
C ILE A 115 9.53 -9.79 -3.67
N PHE A 116 9.62 -8.89 -2.71
CA PHE A 116 10.58 -8.98 -1.61
C PHE A 116 10.32 -10.21 -0.73
N GLN A 117 9.07 -10.48 -0.38
CA GLN A 117 8.63 -11.60 0.43
C GLN A 117 9.03 -12.96 -0.15
N ASN A 118 8.93 -13.12 -1.46
CA ASN A 118 9.31 -14.37 -2.14
C ASN A 118 10.78 -14.73 -1.87
N LYS A 119 11.65 -13.74 -1.72
CA LYS A 119 13.08 -13.95 -1.47
C LYS A 119 13.43 -13.89 0.02
N PHE A 120 12.78 -13.01 0.77
CA PHE A 120 13.07 -12.71 2.17
C PHE A 120 11.82 -12.82 3.08
N PRO A 121 11.18 -14.01 3.18
CA PRO A 121 9.93 -14.17 3.92
C PRO A 121 10.05 -13.81 5.42
N LYS A 122 11.23 -14.04 6.03
CA LYS A 122 11.48 -13.72 7.44
C LYS A 122 11.77 -12.23 7.71
N ARG A 123 11.88 -11.43 6.67
CA ARG A 123 12.10 -9.97 6.73
C ARG A 123 10.92 -9.18 6.17
N THR A 124 9.78 -9.86 6.02
CA THR A 124 8.52 -9.28 5.53
C THR A 124 7.45 -9.46 6.59
N PHE A 125 6.77 -8.36 6.91
CA PHE A 125 5.71 -8.33 7.91
C PHE A 125 4.44 -7.76 7.30
N ASP A 126 3.39 -8.56 7.28
CA ASP A 126 2.03 -8.11 6.97
C ASP A 126 1.25 -8.02 8.28
N VAL A 127 0.88 -6.82 8.65
CA VAL A 127 0.19 -6.56 9.92
C VAL A 127 -1.34 -6.61 9.81
N GLY A 128 -1.86 -7.04 8.67
CA GLY A 128 -3.29 -6.94 8.39
C GLY A 128 -3.73 -5.49 8.14
N ILE A 129 -5.02 -5.20 8.23
CA ILE A 129 -5.55 -3.83 8.02
C ILE A 129 -5.33 -3.01 9.31
N ALA A 130 -4.06 -2.69 9.59
CA ALA A 130 -3.64 -2.02 10.81
C ALA A 130 -2.46 -1.07 10.53
N GLU A 131 -2.71 0.00 9.78
CA GLU A 131 -1.68 0.95 9.36
C GLU A 131 -0.99 1.64 10.53
N GLN A 132 -1.72 1.92 11.63
CA GLN A 132 -1.15 2.48 12.85
C GLN A 132 -0.09 1.52 13.43
N HIS A 133 -0.43 0.23 13.52
CA HIS A 133 0.51 -0.78 13.98
C HIS A 133 1.72 -0.91 13.05
N ALA A 134 1.50 -0.84 11.74
CA ALA A 134 2.59 -0.88 10.75
C ALA A 134 3.64 0.22 11.02
N VAL A 135 3.19 1.44 11.29
CA VAL A 135 4.08 2.59 11.52
C VAL A 135 4.79 2.49 12.86
N THR A 136 4.07 2.18 13.96
CA THR A 136 4.69 2.00 15.28
C THR A 136 5.69 0.84 15.28
N PHE A 137 5.35 -0.27 14.61
CA PHE A 137 6.25 -1.42 14.48
C PHE A 137 7.51 -1.07 13.67
N ALA A 138 7.35 -0.30 12.57
CA ALA A 138 8.48 0.22 11.80
C ALA A 138 9.39 1.11 12.66
N ALA A 139 8.81 1.99 13.49
CA ALA A 139 9.54 2.83 14.42
C ALA A 139 10.37 1.98 15.40
N GLY A 140 9.77 0.96 16.01
CA GLY A 140 10.47 0.03 16.92
C GLY A 140 11.62 -0.71 16.24
N LEU A 141 11.44 -1.17 14.99
CA LEU A 141 12.53 -1.80 14.23
C LEU A 141 13.67 -0.81 13.91
N ALA A 142 13.33 0.45 13.65
CA ALA A 142 14.34 1.48 13.40
C ALA A 142 15.19 1.78 14.63
N THR A 143 14.65 1.72 15.85
CA THR A 143 15.43 1.88 17.10
C THR A 143 16.47 0.78 17.29
N GLU A 144 16.22 -0.42 16.75
CA GLU A 144 17.13 -1.56 16.80
C GLU A 144 18.10 -1.58 15.59
N GLY A 145 18.19 -0.49 14.84
CA GLY A 145 19.11 -0.34 13.72
C GLY A 145 18.73 -1.13 12.47
N TYR A 146 17.48 -1.59 12.36
CA TYR A 146 16.94 -2.07 11.10
C TYR A 146 16.61 -0.91 10.16
N LYS A 147 16.46 -1.23 8.90
CA LYS A 147 16.04 -0.29 7.84
C LYS A 147 14.63 -0.64 7.37
N PRO A 148 13.58 -0.27 8.13
CA PRO A 148 12.21 -0.60 7.78
C PRO A 148 11.71 0.23 6.61
N PHE A 149 11.09 -0.44 5.63
CA PHE A 149 10.31 0.14 4.56
C PHE A 149 8.83 -0.16 4.81
N ALA A 150 8.08 0.85 5.22
CA ALA A 150 6.64 0.78 5.39
C ALA A 150 5.97 1.07 4.04
N ALA A 151 5.52 0.00 3.36
CA ALA A 151 4.89 0.08 2.03
C ALA A 151 3.37 0.10 2.19
N ILE A 152 2.78 1.27 2.03
CA ILE A 152 1.36 1.55 2.29
C ILE A 152 0.82 2.47 1.19
N TYR A 153 -0.46 2.30 0.78
CA TYR A 153 -1.10 3.22 -0.14
C TYR A 153 -1.25 4.61 0.47
N SER A 154 -1.09 5.63 -0.35
CA SER A 154 -1.19 7.02 0.07
C SER A 154 -2.46 7.31 0.90
N THR A 155 -3.63 6.91 0.39
CA THR A 155 -4.91 7.12 1.08
C THR A 155 -4.99 6.38 2.42
N PHE A 156 -4.38 5.21 2.57
CA PHE A 156 -4.46 4.42 3.79
C PHE A 156 -3.46 4.85 4.86
N LEU A 157 -2.34 5.46 4.46
CA LEU A 157 -1.37 6.02 5.41
C LEU A 157 -1.97 7.14 6.26
N GLN A 158 -3.02 7.82 5.80
CA GLN A 158 -3.75 8.83 6.58
C GLN A 158 -4.23 8.29 7.94
N ARG A 159 -4.61 6.99 8.01
CA ARG A 159 -5.05 6.36 9.25
C ARG A 159 -3.95 6.31 10.31
N ALA A 160 -2.69 6.31 9.91
CA ALA A 160 -1.52 6.22 10.77
C ALA A 160 -0.79 7.56 10.95
N TYR A 161 -1.42 8.69 10.63
CA TYR A 161 -0.75 9.99 10.67
C TYR A 161 -0.23 10.34 12.07
N ASP A 162 -1.00 10.04 13.10
CA ASP A 162 -0.58 10.26 14.50
C ASP A 162 0.71 9.49 14.83
N GLN A 163 0.80 8.23 14.42
CA GLN A 163 2.01 7.42 14.61
C GLN A 163 3.19 7.92 13.78
N VAL A 164 2.93 8.44 12.57
CA VAL A 164 3.98 9.09 11.77
C VAL A 164 4.54 10.31 12.51
N VAL A 165 3.69 11.09 13.17
CA VAL A 165 4.12 12.27 13.96
C VAL A 165 4.88 11.83 15.21
N HIS A 166 4.21 11.08 16.09
CA HIS A 166 4.73 10.80 17.44
C HIS A 166 5.79 9.71 17.49
N ASP A 167 5.58 8.62 16.76
CA ASP A 167 6.49 7.47 16.85
C ASP A 167 7.69 7.61 15.92
N VAL A 168 7.58 8.42 14.86
CA VAL A 168 8.63 8.51 13.83
C VAL A 168 9.23 9.92 13.73
N ALA A 169 8.45 10.95 13.39
CA ALA A 169 8.99 12.26 13.02
C ALA A 169 9.61 13.00 14.21
N ILE A 170 8.91 13.07 15.34
CA ILE A 170 9.41 13.74 16.57
C ILE A 170 10.68 13.08 17.08
N GLN A 171 10.78 11.75 16.99
CA GLN A 171 11.93 10.97 17.41
C GLN A 171 13.04 10.90 16.35
N LYS A 172 12.83 11.43 15.15
CA LYS A 172 13.76 11.40 14.01
C LYS A 172 14.16 9.97 13.61
N LEU A 173 13.27 8.99 13.78
CA LEU A 173 13.60 7.61 13.46
C LEU A 173 13.64 7.39 11.93
N PRO A 174 14.65 6.67 11.42
CA PRO A 174 14.85 6.49 9.99
C PRO A 174 13.92 5.42 9.40
N VAL A 175 12.61 5.64 9.50
CA VAL A 175 11.60 4.85 8.81
C VAL A 175 11.47 5.36 7.37
N ARG A 176 11.37 4.44 6.41
CA ARG A 176 11.20 4.75 4.99
C ARG A 176 9.78 4.39 4.57
N PHE A 177 9.02 5.41 4.17
CA PHE A 177 7.65 5.22 3.68
C PHE A 177 7.65 5.10 2.16
N ALA A 178 7.34 3.90 1.66
CA ALA A 178 7.08 3.66 0.25
C ALA A 178 5.59 3.82 -0.01
N ILE A 179 5.23 4.96 -0.60
CA ILE A 179 3.84 5.39 -0.74
C ILE A 179 3.36 5.10 -2.15
N ASP A 180 2.68 3.97 -2.30
CA ASP A 180 2.05 3.57 -3.56
C ASP A 180 0.67 4.25 -3.74
N ARG A 181 0.14 4.28 -4.94
CA ARG A 181 -1.14 4.90 -5.30
C ARG A 181 -1.19 6.40 -4.97
N ALA A 182 -0.09 7.10 -5.19
CA ALA A 182 -0.05 8.55 -5.03
C ALA A 182 -0.79 9.24 -6.19
N GLY A 183 -1.56 10.28 -5.88
CA GLY A 183 -2.35 11.02 -6.84
C GLY A 183 -3.66 10.33 -7.24
N LEU A 184 -4.12 10.59 -8.46
CA LEU A 184 -5.32 9.98 -9.02
C LEU A 184 -5.04 8.54 -9.46
N VAL A 185 -5.94 7.63 -9.12
CA VAL A 185 -5.75 6.18 -9.24
C VAL A 185 -6.65 5.49 -10.26
N GLY A 186 -7.48 6.23 -10.98
CA GLY A 186 -8.34 5.71 -12.03
C GLY A 186 -9.33 4.67 -11.52
N ALA A 187 -9.18 3.43 -11.97
CA ALA A 187 -10.13 2.35 -11.68
C ALA A 187 -10.28 2.00 -10.19
N ASP A 188 -9.34 2.35 -9.33
CA ASP A 188 -9.46 2.09 -7.89
C ASP A 188 -10.49 3.03 -7.23
N GLY A 189 -10.88 4.12 -7.91
CA GLY A 189 -11.93 5.02 -7.50
C GLY A 189 -11.52 6.08 -6.46
N PRO A 190 -12.47 6.93 -6.05
CA PRO A 190 -12.19 8.10 -5.22
C PRO A 190 -11.68 7.77 -3.82
N THR A 191 -12.04 6.63 -3.26
CA THR A 191 -11.59 6.18 -1.95
C THR A 191 -10.10 5.82 -1.89
N HIS A 192 -9.46 5.64 -3.06
CA HIS A 192 -8.05 5.30 -3.19
C HIS A 192 -7.20 6.48 -3.68
N ALA A 193 -7.80 7.65 -3.93
CA ALA A 193 -7.06 8.83 -4.37
C ALA A 193 -6.05 9.30 -3.31
N GLY A 194 -4.78 9.35 -3.69
CA GLY A 194 -3.66 9.71 -2.83
C GLY A 194 -3.32 11.21 -2.93
N ALA A 195 -4.18 12.09 -2.42
CA ALA A 195 -4.08 13.53 -2.63
C ALA A 195 -3.39 14.29 -1.49
N PHE A 196 -3.27 13.72 -0.29
CA PHE A 196 -2.95 14.49 0.91
C PHE A 196 -1.56 14.20 1.51
N ASP A 197 -0.90 13.13 1.11
CA ASP A 197 0.37 12.66 1.68
C ASP A 197 1.49 13.72 1.61
N ILE A 198 1.60 14.45 0.50
CA ILE A 198 2.60 15.52 0.37
C ILE A 198 2.41 16.56 1.49
N ILE A 199 1.18 17.04 1.67
CA ILE A 199 0.89 18.13 2.61
C ILE A 199 1.20 17.68 4.04
N TYR A 200 0.60 16.59 4.49
CA TYR A 200 0.75 16.21 5.89
C TYR A 200 2.15 15.69 6.25
N LEU A 201 2.91 15.12 5.30
CA LEU A 201 4.29 14.72 5.55
C LEU A 201 5.28 15.89 5.48
N SER A 202 5.10 16.81 4.54
CA SER A 202 6.01 17.96 4.39
C SER A 202 5.90 18.99 5.51
N THR A 203 4.83 18.99 6.30
CA THR A 203 4.70 19.83 7.50
C THR A 203 5.51 19.31 8.69
N LEU A 204 5.96 18.05 8.65
CA LEU A 204 6.68 17.43 9.75
C LEU A 204 8.16 17.79 9.72
N PRO A 205 8.76 18.13 10.88
CA PRO A 205 10.17 18.48 10.94
C PRO A 205 11.08 17.29 10.58
N ASN A 206 12.18 17.58 9.93
CA ASN A 206 13.20 16.60 9.51
C ASN A 206 12.74 15.54 8.50
N PHE A 207 11.52 15.60 8.00
CA PHE A 207 10.99 14.64 7.06
C PHE A 207 11.47 14.94 5.64
N ILE A 208 12.00 13.93 4.95
CA ILE A 208 12.34 14.03 3.53
C ILE A 208 11.19 13.46 2.72
N VAL A 209 10.61 14.28 1.82
CA VAL A 209 9.51 13.84 0.95
C VAL A 209 9.97 13.93 -0.49
N MET A 210 9.89 12.82 -1.21
CA MET A 210 10.30 12.68 -2.61
C MET A 210 9.11 12.21 -3.45
N ALA A 211 9.01 12.67 -4.69
CA ALA A 211 7.93 12.27 -5.59
C ALA A 211 8.49 11.96 -6.98
N ALA A 212 8.37 10.71 -7.40
CA ALA A 212 8.92 10.21 -8.65
C ALA A 212 8.16 10.75 -9.86
N SER A 213 8.87 11.30 -10.84
CA SER A 213 8.32 11.66 -12.14
C SER A 213 8.14 10.44 -13.05
N ASP A 214 9.06 9.50 -12.95
CA ASP A 214 9.15 8.30 -13.77
C ASP A 214 9.73 7.12 -12.97
N GLU A 215 9.78 5.94 -13.59
CA GLU A 215 10.29 4.72 -12.95
C GLU A 215 11.80 4.76 -12.70
N ALA A 216 12.57 5.45 -13.53
CA ALA A 216 14.02 5.59 -13.34
C ALA A 216 14.31 6.48 -12.11
N GLU A 217 13.54 7.55 -11.94
CA GLU A 217 13.63 8.39 -10.76
C GLU A 217 13.17 7.66 -9.49
N LEU A 218 12.14 6.80 -9.59
CA LEU A 218 11.74 5.94 -8.48
C LEU A 218 12.88 5.03 -8.01
N VAL A 219 13.63 4.41 -8.93
CA VAL A 219 14.82 3.61 -8.56
C VAL A 219 15.82 4.45 -7.79
N ARG A 220 16.14 5.67 -8.25
CA ARG A 220 17.07 6.58 -7.56
C ARG A 220 16.55 6.98 -6.18
N MET A 221 15.22 7.16 -6.02
CA MET A 221 14.61 7.47 -4.71
C MET A 221 14.70 6.31 -3.73
N VAL A 222 14.47 5.07 -4.18
CA VAL A 222 14.68 3.87 -3.36
C VAL A 222 16.15 3.77 -2.94
N ASN A 223 17.07 3.92 -3.90
CA ASN A 223 18.51 3.91 -3.64
C ASN A 223 18.89 4.97 -2.58
N THR A 224 18.41 6.20 -2.76
CA THR A 224 18.65 7.29 -1.80
C THR A 224 18.11 6.97 -0.42
N SER A 225 16.89 6.45 -0.33
CA SER A 225 16.22 6.14 0.93
C SER A 225 16.97 5.10 1.77
N VAL A 226 17.63 4.12 1.13
CA VAL A 226 18.46 3.12 1.82
C VAL A 226 19.58 3.77 2.62
N HIS A 227 20.10 4.92 2.15
CA HIS A 227 21.23 5.63 2.78
C HIS A 227 20.80 6.69 3.80
N ILE A 228 19.51 7.02 3.92
CA ILE A 228 19.01 7.96 4.94
C ILE A 228 18.85 7.21 6.26
N ASN A 229 19.79 7.42 7.21
CA ASN A 229 19.83 6.70 8.47
C ASN A 229 19.66 7.61 9.71
N ASP A 230 19.41 8.89 9.54
CA ASP A 230 19.36 9.91 10.60
C ASP A 230 17.98 10.57 10.75
N ARG A 231 17.04 10.27 9.85
CA ARG A 231 15.70 10.89 9.84
C ARG A 231 14.70 10.10 8.97
N PRO A 232 13.40 10.35 9.11
CA PRO A 232 12.40 9.70 8.28
C PRO A 232 12.43 10.21 6.85
N SER A 233 12.04 9.33 5.93
CA SER A 233 11.89 9.65 4.52
C SER A 233 10.66 9.00 3.91
N ALA A 234 10.08 9.66 2.92
CA ALA A 234 9.00 9.13 2.11
C ALA A 234 9.31 9.35 0.63
N PHE A 235 8.96 8.39 -0.19
CA PHE A 235 8.91 8.53 -1.63
C PHE A 235 7.57 8.00 -2.14
N ARG A 236 6.96 8.79 -3.01
CA ARG A 236 5.63 8.52 -3.53
C ARG A 236 5.65 8.30 -5.03
N TYR A 237 4.82 7.38 -5.48
CA TYR A 237 4.72 7.01 -6.89
C TYR A 237 3.29 6.62 -7.27
N PRO A 238 2.90 6.80 -8.56
CA PRO A 238 1.52 6.58 -9.00
C PRO A 238 1.21 5.08 -9.19
N ARG A 239 -0.08 4.79 -9.28
CA ARG A 239 -0.56 3.52 -9.81
C ARG A 239 -0.39 3.49 -11.32
N GLY A 240 0.21 2.46 -11.86
CA GLY A 240 0.35 2.27 -13.31
C GLY A 240 1.70 1.71 -13.72
N ASN A 241 1.90 1.66 -15.03
CA ASN A 241 3.17 1.29 -15.63
C ASN A 241 4.04 2.54 -15.78
N GLY A 242 5.37 2.34 -15.83
CA GLY A 242 6.31 3.37 -16.23
C GLY A 242 6.22 3.71 -17.73
N PHE A 243 7.22 4.41 -18.22
CA PHE A 243 7.34 4.83 -19.62
C PHE A 243 8.21 3.88 -20.46
N GLY A 244 8.86 2.90 -19.83
CA GLY A 244 9.81 1.99 -20.46
C GLY A 244 11.22 2.56 -20.55
N LEU A 245 11.59 3.40 -19.58
CA LEU A 245 12.93 3.99 -19.52
C LEU A 245 13.97 2.98 -19.06
N ASP A 246 15.21 3.19 -19.45
CA ASP A 246 16.35 2.45 -18.91
C ASP A 246 16.48 2.74 -17.43
N LEU A 247 16.47 1.68 -16.63
CA LEU A 247 16.55 1.82 -15.17
C LEU A 247 17.99 2.03 -14.72
N PRO A 248 18.23 2.99 -13.80
CA PRO A 248 19.57 3.27 -13.29
C PRO A 248 20.14 2.13 -12.45
N GLY A 249 21.44 2.18 -12.23
CA GLY A 249 22.13 1.26 -11.34
C GLY A 249 21.70 1.43 -9.88
N ILE A 250 21.91 0.37 -9.08
CA ILE A 250 21.51 0.34 -7.66
C ILE A 250 22.27 1.36 -6.79
N ASP A 251 23.39 1.85 -7.25
CA ASP A 251 24.23 2.80 -6.52
C ASP A 251 23.98 4.27 -6.92
N GLU A 252 23.10 4.51 -7.92
CA GLU A 252 22.71 5.85 -8.33
C GLU A 252 21.71 6.48 -7.38
N THR A 253 22.11 7.57 -6.72
CA THR A 253 21.30 8.28 -5.72
C THR A 253 20.97 9.70 -6.19
N LEU A 254 19.99 10.32 -5.51
CA LEU A 254 19.63 11.73 -5.67
C LEU A 254 20.29 12.58 -4.58
N GLU A 255 20.62 13.82 -4.92
CA GLU A 255 21.03 14.81 -3.91
C GLU A 255 19.77 15.35 -3.21
N ILE A 256 19.72 15.18 -1.87
CA ILE A 256 18.56 15.58 -1.07
C ILE A 256 18.38 17.10 -1.11
N GLY A 257 17.14 17.54 -1.32
CA GLY A 257 16.79 18.97 -1.36
C GLY A 257 17.05 19.65 -2.70
N LYS A 258 17.53 18.91 -3.71
CA LYS A 258 17.72 19.45 -5.05
C LYS A 258 16.67 18.94 -6.04
N GLY A 259 16.10 19.87 -6.77
CA GLY A 259 15.38 19.63 -8.02
C GLY A 259 16.30 19.76 -9.23
N ARG A 260 15.75 19.49 -10.39
CA ARG A 260 16.46 19.68 -11.68
C ARG A 260 15.63 20.59 -12.60
N VAL A 261 16.29 21.44 -13.36
CA VAL A 261 15.67 22.21 -14.42
C VAL A 261 15.50 21.30 -15.64
N ILE A 262 14.25 21.13 -16.07
CA ILE A 262 13.91 20.31 -17.24
C ILE A 262 13.92 21.18 -18.49
N GLN A 263 13.38 22.39 -18.37
CA GLN A 263 13.28 23.36 -19.46
C GLN A 263 13.54 24.76 -18.94
N GLU A 264 14.41 25.48 -19.57
CA GLU A 264 14.65 26.90 -19.28
C GLU A 264 13.53 27.76 -19.84
N GLY A 265 13.22 28.86 -19.16
CA GLY A 265 12.21 29.83 -19.58
C GLY A 265 12.33 31.14 -18.82
N SER A 266 11.62 32.18 -19.28
CA SER A 266 11.67 33.53 -18.69
C SER A 266 10.32 34.11 -18.29
N THR A 267 9.21 33.47 -18.67
CA THR A 267 7.86 34.01 -18.49
C THR A 267 7.09 33.33 -17.36
N VAL A 268 7.24 32.01 -17.26
CA VAL A 268 6.52 31.16 -16.27
C VAL A 268 7.48 30.15 -15.67
N CYS A 269 7.38 29.93 -14.36
CA CYS A 269 8.04 28.84 -13.67
C CYS A 269 7.01 27.78 -13.26
N ILE A 270 7.20 26.55 -13.72
CA ILE A 270 6.37 25.41 -13.32
C ILE A 270 7.21 24.53 -12.40
N LEU A 271 6.75 24.37 -11.15
CA LEU A 271 7.35 23.46 -10.19
C LEU A 271 6.55 22.13 -10.22
N ASN A 272 7.15 21.10 -10.82
CA ASN A 272 6.55 19.77 -10.82
C ASN A 272 7.06 18.94 -9.65
N PHE A 273 6.15 18.25 -8.96
CA PHE A 273 6.47 17.34 -7.85
C PHE A 273 5.81 15.98 -8.08
N GLY A 274 6.51 15.13 -8.82
CA GLY A 274 6.09 13.76 -9.14
C GLY A 274 5.64 13.55 -10.58
N ALA A 275 4.67 12.67 -10.77
CA ALA A 275 4.14 12.27 -12.08
C ALA A 275 3.54 13.46 -12.87
N ARG A 276 3.40 13.31 -14.19
CA ARG A 276 2.93 14.33 -15.13
C ARG A 276 3.98 15.40 -15.45
N LEU A 277 5.24 14.99 -15.52
CA LEU A 277 6.33 15.85 -15.96
C LEU A 277 6.44 15.91 -17.48
N ASP A 278 6.01 14.86 -18.19
CA ASP A 278 5.98 14.68 -19.66
C ASP A 278 4.80 15.37 -20.34
#